data_ad6b8008f74ffc153b87edd1bfc5b072
#
_entry.id   ad6b8008f74ffc153b87edd1bfc5b072
#
_cell.length_a   1.000
_cell.length_b   1.000
_cell.length_c   1.000
_cell.angle_alpha   90.00
_cell.angle_beta   90.00
_cell.angle_gamma   90.00
#
_symmetry.space_group_name_H-M   'P 1'
#
loop_
_entity.id
_entity.type
_entity.pdbx_description
1 polymer ?
#
loop_
_entity_poly.entity_id
_entity_poly.type
_entity_poly.pdbx_seq_one_letter_code
_entity_poly.pdbx_strand_id
1 'polypeptide(L)'
;MAQSKRIVILGAGESGTGAALLAHRLGYAVFVSDKSPIKPEYLSKLESAGIAYESGQHTLDKILRAGEVVKSPGIPEKTAVMQAIRTKGIPVVGEIEFGYRHAGKCRVVAITGSNGKTTTTLLTYHLLKTAGLDVRMGGNVGNNFAELVLEDMERGNANAQRVYVLEVSSFQLEDIQKFRPKIAILLNITPDHLDRYDYQMDNYARAKFRIAENQKRGDIFIYNAADPVTQDYMSRHPLAAAKKLAVRKGFYKNGTLYIGKRYAFDLTNSKLRGPHNMFNANCAIRAALALGAEPSKIQEGLNTFQPPAHRLEVVTTANGITWINDSKATNVDAVFFALQAMETPTIWIVGGQDKGNDYAPLLPLVKKKVKAIVCMGVDNSKIMAFFKKTKKTIIETRSAEEAVEQAARLAETGDTVLLSPACASFDLFRNYEDRGEQFRGAVLGLGVPEARRVEVSERRVEVSQRLTKE
;
A
#
# COMPACT_ATOMS: atom_id res chain seq x y z
N MET A 1 -2.56 -41.28 18.28
CA MET A 1 -2.60 -40.18 17.32
C MET A 1 -2.50 -38.88 18.08
N ALA A 2 -1.47 -38.06 17.87
CA ALA A 2 -1.39 -36.77 18.53
C ALA A 2 -2.59 -35.93 18.08
N GLN A 3 -3.35 -35.41 19.05
CA GLN A 3 -4.52 -34.58 18.81
C GLN A 3 -4.05 -33.39 17.94
N SER A 4 -4.56 -33.24 16.71
CA SER A 4 -4.18 -32.13 15.83
C SER A 4 -4.48 -30.81 16.56
N LYS A 5 -3.47 -29.94 16.69
CA LYS A 5 -3.67 -28.64 17.34
C LYS A 5 -4.76 -27.87 16.58
N ARG A 6 -5.78 -27.42 17.30
CA ARG A 6 -6.89 -26.67 16.72
C ARG A 6 -6.50 -25.22 16.55
N ILE A 7 -6.63 -24.70 15.34
CA ILE A 7 -6.46 -23.26 15.00
C ILE A 7 -7.81 -22.68 14.62
N VAL A 8 -8.09 -21.48 15.14
CA VAL A 8 -9.23 -20.66 14.71
C VAL A 8 -8.70 -19.45 13.95
N ILE A 9 -9.28 -19.21 12.78
CA ILE A 9 -9.01 -18.04 11.97
C ILE A 9 -10.15 -17.04 12.18
N LEU A 10 -9.84 -15.84 12.63
CA LEU A 10 -10.80 -14.75 12.76
C LEU A 10 -10.71 -13.82 11.56
N GLY A 11 -11.83 -13.73 10.84
CA GLY A 11 -11.95 -13.02 9.56
C GLY A 11 -11.61 -13.92 8.38
N ALA A 12 -12.51 -13.96 7.39
CA ALA A 12 -12.41 -14.79 6.19
C ALA A 12 -12.17 -13.95 4.92
N GLY A 13 -11.51 -12.82 5.05
CA GLY A 13 -10.97 -12.08 3.91
C GLY A 13 -9.71 -12.74 3.36
N GLU A 14 -9.00 -12.05 2.49
CA GLU A 14 -7.80 -12.53 1.80
C GLU A 14 -6.77 -13.13 2.76
N SER A 15 -6.33 -12.38 3.79
CA SER A 15 -5.33 -12.83 4.77
C SER A 15 -5.80 -14.04 5.60
N GLY A 16 -7.07 -14.01 6.04
CA GLY A 16 -7.63 -15.12 6.83
C GLY A 16 -7.78 -16.40 6.03
N THR A 17 -8.27 -16.30 4.79
CA THR A 17 -8.40 -17.46 3.89
C THR A 17 -7.04 -18.07 3.58
N GLY A 18 -6.02 -17.26 3.26
CA GLY A 18 -4.66 -17.76 3.03
C GLY A 18 -4.08 -18.45 4.27
N ALA A 19 -4.25 -17.88 5.46
CA ALA A 19 -3.83 -18.52 6.71
C ALA A 19 -4.57 -19.83 6.98
N ALA A 20 -5.88 -19.89 6.67
CA ALA A 20 -6.69 -21.10 6.83
C ALA A 20 -6.21 -22.24 5.92
N LEU A 21 -5.95 -21.96 4.66
CA LEU A 21 -5.44 -22.93 3.69
C LEU A 21 -4.05 -23.45 4.09
N LEU A 22 -3.15 -22.57 4.48
CA LEU A 22 -1.82 -22.95 4.97
C LEU A 22 -1.93 -23.82 6.23
N ALA A 23 -2.76 -23.44 7.21
CA ALA A 23 -2.97 -24.21 8.43
C ALA A 23 -3.54 -25.59 8.12
N HIS A 24 -4.51 -25.69 7.21
CA HIS A 24 -5.09 -26.95 6.77
C HIS A 24 -4.02 -27.86 6.11
N ARG A 25 -3.22 -27.31 5.23
CA ARG A 25 -2.10 -28.03 4.57
C ARG A 25 -1.07 -28.57 5.55
N LEU A 26 -0.88 -27.85 6.68
CA LEU A 26 0.00 -28.26 7.78
C LEU A 26 -0.62 -29.28 8.74
N GLY A 27 -1.86 -29.73 8.50
CA GLY A 27 -2.54 -30.75 9.29
C GLY A 27 -3.20 -30.24 10.57
N TYR A 28 -3.42 -28.91 10.71
CA TYR A 28 -4.19 -28.37 11.82
C TYR A 28 -5.70 -28.66 11.65
N ALA A 29 -6.41 -28.79 12.76
CA ALA A 29 -7.87 -28.73 12.76
C ALA A 29 -8.31 -27.26 12.69
N VAL A 30 -8.71 -26.80 11.49
CA VAL A 30 -9.01 -25.39 11.20
C VAL A 30 -10.49 -25.11 11.35
N PHE A 31 -10.82 -23.97 11.97
CA PHE A 31 -12.15 -23.39 11.96
C PHE A 31 -12.07 -21.90 11.66
N VAL A 32 -12.81 -21.44 10.64
CA VAL A 32 -12.84 -20.03 10.23
C VAL A 32 -14.12 -19.37 10.76
N SER A 33 -14.00 -18.18 11.34
CA SER A 33 -15.16 -17.43 11.86
C SER A 33 -15.10 -15.98 11.36
N ASP A 34 -16.15 -15.53 10.67
CA ASP A 34 -16.29 -14.14 10.23
C ASP A 34 -17.64 -13.57 10.69
N LYS A 35 -17.62 -12.37 11.28
CA LYS A 35 -18.82 -11.65 11.71
C LYS A 35 -19.66 -11.17 10.53
N SER A 36 -19.02 -10.92 9.39
CA SER A 36 -19.67 -10.50 8.15
C SER A 36 -19.94 -11.69 7.23
N PRO A 37 -20.83 -11.58 6.24
CA PRO A 37 -20.94 -12.56 5.18
C PRO A 37 -19.59 -12.72 4.46
N ILE A 38 -19.15 -13.98 4.32
CA ILE A 38 -17.90 -14.31 3.61
C ILE A 38 -18.16 -14.12 2.12
N LYS A 39 -17.25 -13.43 1.44
CA LYS A 39 -17.36 -13.23 -0.02
C LYS A 39 -17.27 -14.56 -0.77
N PRO A 40 -18.02 -14.72 -1.89
CA PRO A 40 -18.09 -15.97 -2.65
C PRO A 40 -16.73 -16.54 -3.04
N GLU A 41 -15.77 -15.68 -3.43
CA GLU A 41 -14.42 -16.07 -3.82
C GLU A 41 -13.62 -16.74 -2.69
N TYR A 42 -13.77 -16.27 -1.44
CA TYR A 42 -13.10 -16.88 -0.28
C TYR A 42 -13.87 -18.09 0.24
N LEU A 43 -15.20 -18.03 0.18
CA LEU A 43 -16.06 -19.15 0.57
C LEU A 43 -15.77 -20.37 -0.26
N SER A 44 -15.69 -20.23 -1.60
CA SER A 44 -15.35 -21.32 -2.52
C SER A 44 -14.00 -21.96 -2.21
N LYS A 45 -12.97 -21.16 -1.85
CA LYS A 45 -11.65 -21.67 -1.44
C LYS A 45 -11.75 -22.53 -0.16
N LEU A 46 -12.52 -22.09 0.84
CA LEU A 46 -12.69 -22.81 2.10
C LEU A 46 -13.46 -24.12 1.91
N GLU A 47 -14.54 -24.09 1.15
CA GLU A 47 -15.37 -25.25 0.83
C GLU A 47 -14.60 -26.30 0.01
N SER A 48 -13.86 -25.87 -1.01
CA SER A 48 -13.01 -26.76 -1.83
C SER A 48 -11.92 -27.45 -1.01
N ALA A 49 -11.43 -26.80 0.05
CA ALA A 49 -10.45 -27.39 0.98
C ALA A 49 -11.10 -28.19 2.12
N GLY A 50 -12.44 -28.26 2.21
CA GLY A 50 -13.16 -28.94 3.30
C GLY A 50 -12.95 -28.28 4.68
N ILE A 51 -12.67 -26.98 4.72
CA ILE A 51 -12.43 -26.25 5.96
C ILE A 51 -13.76 -25.80 6.58
N ALA A 52 -13.98 -26.17 7.84
CA ALA A 52 -15.16 -25.75 8.58
C ALA A 52 -15.17 -24.23 8.85
N TYR A 53 -16.31 -23.59 8.65
CA TYR A 53 -16.45 -22.15 8.85
C TYR A 53 -17.79 -21.75 9.47
N GLU A 54 -17.90 -20.49 9.88
CA GLU A 54 -19.15 -19.78 10.14
C GLU A 54 -19.08 -18.37 9.54
N SER A 55 -20.21 -17.88 9.08
CA SER A 55 -20.37 -16.61 8.37
C SER A 55 -21.50 -15.79 8.98
N GLY A 56 -21.32 -14.49 9.13
CA GLY A 56 -22.32 -13.56 9.70
C GLY A 56 -22.36 -13.51 11.23
N GLN A 57 -21.55 -14.28 11.93
CA GLN A 57 -21.50 -14.34 13.39
C GLN A 57 -20.17 -14.83 13.93
N HIS A 58 -19.99 -14.68 15.26
CA HIS A 58 -18.93 -15.30 16.04
C HIS A 58 -19.53 -16.16 17.14
N THR A 59 -19.41 -17.49 17.05
CA THR A 59 -19.81 -18.42 18.10
C THR A 59 -18.68 -18.62 19.09
N LEU A 60 -18.74 -17.94 20.24
CA LEU A 60 -17.66 -17.96 21.22
C LEU A 60 -17.23 -19.36 21.66
N ASP A 61 -18.18 -20.28 21.91
CA ASP A 61 -17.88 -21.66 22.31
C ASP A 61 -17.02 -22.41 21.28
N LYS A 62 -17.19 -22.12 20.00
CA LYS A 62 -16.38 -22.70 18.94
C LYS A 62 -14.98 -22.06 18.89
N ILE A 63 -14.92 -20.73 19.03
CA ILE A 63 -13.69 -19.94 18.97
C ILE A 63 -12.80 -20.21 20.18
N LEU A 64 -13.38 -20.23 21.35
CA LEU A 64 -12.64 -20.43 22.60
C LEU A 64 -12.10 -21.86 22.82
N ARG A 65 -12.34 -22.78 21.91
CA ARG A 65 -11.68 -24.11 21.88
C ARG A 65 -10.36 -24.09 21.10
N ALA A 66 -9.92 -22.93 20.61
CA ALA A 66 -8.67 -22.79 19.89
C ALA A 66 -7.46 -23.03 20.78
N GLY A 67 -6.45 -23.70 20.26
CA GLY A 67 -5.10 -23.70 20.82
C GLY A 67 -4.30 -22.45 20.45
N GLU A 68 -4.63 -21.85 19.29
CA GLU A 68 -4.10 -20.58 18.79
C GLU A 68 -5.13 -19.93 17.85
N VAL A 69 -5.17 -18.61 17.84
CA VAL A 69 -6.00 -17.81 16.93
C VAL A 69 -5.10 -17.06 15.94
N VAL A 70 -5.42 -17.17 14.67
CA VAL A 70 -4.85 -16.29 13.64
C VAL A 70 -5.88 -15.20 13.30
N LYS A 71 -5.54 -13.95 13.57
CA LYS A 71 -6.44 -12.81 13.46
C LYS A 71 -6.20 -12.01 12.19
N SER A 72 -7.25 -11.70 11.46
CA SER A 72 -7.19 -10.72 10.36
C SER A 72 -6.87 -9.31 10.90
N PRO A 73 -6.01 -8.53 10.22
CA PRO A 73 -5.54 -7.23 10.72
C PRO A 73 -6.66 -6.19 10.90
N GLY A 74 -7.78 -6.35 10.19
CA GLY A 74 -8.95 -5.49 10.31
C GLY A 74 -9.73 -5.59 11.62
N ILE A 75 -9.53 -6.65 12.43
CA ILE A 75 -10.29 -6.88 13.67
C ILE A 75 -9.64 -6.12 14.83
N PRO A 76 -10.33 -5.12 15.42
CA PRO A 76 -9.79 -4.35 16.55
C PRO A 76 -9.74 -5.16 17.85
N GLU A 77 -8.73 -4.91 18.69
CA GLU A 77 -8.58 -5.55 20.02
C GLU A 77 -9.78 -5.27 20.97
N LYS A 78 -10.45 -4.15 20.79
CA LYS A 78 -11.62 -3.76 21.60
C LYS A 78 -12.91 -4.55 21.33
N THR A 79 -12.91 -5.46 20.36
CA THR A 79 -14.10 -6.28 20.05
C THR A 79 -14.34 -7.33 21.13
N ALA A 80 -15.62 -7.65 21.40
CA ALA A 80 -16.01 -8.62 22.44
C ALA A 80 -15.35 -9.99 22.21
N VAL A 81 -15.23 -10.45 20.97
CA VAL A 81 -14.57 -11.73 20.64
C VAL A 81 -13.09 -11.71 21.02
N MET A 82 -12.38 -10.60 20.75
CA MET A 82 -10.98 -10.47 21.11
C MET A 82 -10.78 -10.41 22.63
N GLN A 83 -11.64 -9.67 23.34
CA GLN A 83 -11.61 -9.64 24.81
C GLN A 83 -11.82 -11.02 25.41
N ALA A 84 -12.79 -11.81 24.91
CA ALA A 84 -13.02 -13.18 25.37
C ALA A 84 -11.80 -14.10 25.13
N ILE A 85 -11.15 -13.99 23.96
CA ILE A 85 -9.93 -14.73 23.62
C ILE A 85 -8.78 -14.37 24.58
N ARG A 86 -8.57 -13.06 24.80
CA ARG A 86 -7.52 -12.57 25.72
C ARG A 86 -7.79 -13.00 27.17
N THR A 87 -9.03 -12.89 27.64
CA THR A 87 -9.42 -13.34 28.98
C THR A 87 -9.15 -14.84 29.19
N LYS A 88 -9.36 -15.65 28.14
CA LYS A 88 -9.07 -17.08 28.18
C LYS A 88 -7.57 -17.42 28.02
N GLY A 89 -6.73 -16.44 27.74
CA GLY A 89 -5.29 -16.63 27.57
C GLY A 89 -4.90 -17.37 26.28
N ILE A 90 -5.76 -17.39 25.26
CA ILE A 90 -5.47 -18.05 24.00
C ILE A 90 -4.45 -17.21 23.20
N PRO A 91 -3.34 -17.80 22.73
CA PRO A 91 -2.37 -17.09 21.89
C PRO A 91 -3.02 -16.56 20.61
N VAL A 92 -2.69 -15.31 20.26
CA VAL A 92 -3.16 -14.66 19.04
C VAL A 92 -1.98 -14.18 18.23
N VAL A 93 -2.00 -14.44 16.92
CA VAL A 93 -1.00 -13.98 15.96
C VAL A 93 -1.70 -13.43 14.70
N GLY A 94 -0.99 -12.62 13.92
CA GLY A 94 -1.41 -12.21 12.59
C GLY A 94 -0.98 -13.20 11.51
N GLU A 95 -1.55 -13.05 10.32
CA GLU A 95 -1.22 -13.85 9.14
C GLU A 95 0.28 -13.77 8.77
N ILE A 96 0.89 -12.56 8.86
CA ILE A 96 2.32 -12.36 8.60
C ILE A 96 3.18 -13.20 9.55
N GLU A 97 2.85 -13.23 10.83
CA GLU A 97 3.54 -14.08 11.81
C GLU A 97 3.36 -15.56 11.50
N PHE A 98 2.12 -15.95 11.19
CA PHE A 98 1.80 -17.35 10.89
C PHE A 98 2.55 -17.82 9.63
N GLY A 99 2.51 -17.06 8.54
CA GLY A 99 3.27 -17.33 7.33
C GLY A 99 4.78 -17.42 7.61
N TYR A 100 5.33 -16.46 8.39
CA TYR A 100 6.76 -16.44 8.71
C TYR A 100 7.23 -17.70 9.47
N ARG A 101 6.43 -18.19 10.43
CA ARG A 101 6.75 -19.40 11.18
C ARG A 101 6.87 -20.65 10.32
N HIS A 102 6.21 -20.64 9.15
CA HIS A 102 6.13 -21.79 8.25
C HIS A 102 6.87 -21.59 6.93
N ALA A 103 7.44 -20.42 6.67
CA ALA A 103 8.19 -20.11 5.45
C ALA A 103 9.54 -20.84 5.32
N GLY A 104 9.96 -21.58 6.36
CA GLY A 104 11.26 -22.27 6.36
C GLY A 104 12.44 -21.28 6.40
N LYS A 105 13.59 -21.71 5.91
CA LYS A 105 14.77 -20.82 5.77
C LYS A 105 14.58 -19.92 4.55
N CYS A 106 14.41 -18.63 4.79
CA CYS A 106 14.24 -17.63 3.76
C CYS A 106 14.81 -16.28 4.20
N ARG A 107 14.90 -15.33 3.28
CA ARG A 107 15.24 -13.93 3.58
C ARG A 107 13.98 -13.08 3.36
N VAL A 108 13.63 -12.26 4.33
CA VAL A 108 12.49 -11.35 4.22
C VAL A 108 12.99 -9.91 4.15
N VAL A 109 12.50 -9.17 3.16
CA VAL A 109 12.54 -7.70 3.10
C VAL A 109 11.14 -7.21 3.44
N ALA A 110 10.96 -6.60 4.59
CA ALA A 110 9.68 -6.05 5.02
C ALA A 110 9.67 -4.53 4.89
N ILE A 111 8.60 -3.97 4.34
CA ILE A 111 8.48 -2.56 4.04
C ILE A 111 7.22 -2.01 4.68
N THR A 112 7.38 -0.99 5.54
CA THR A 112 6.27 -0.25 6.16
C THR A 112 6.46 1.26 6.07
N GLY A 113 5.44 2.00 6.41
CA GLY A 113 5.38 3.46 6.42
C GLY A 113 3.94 3.94 6.29
N SER A 114 3.68 5.22 6.44
CA SER A 114 2.37 5.80 6.10
C SER A 114 2.19 5.81 4.59
N ASN A 115 3.15 6.37 3.86
CA ASN A 115 3.14 6.52 2.40
C ASN A 115 4.34 5.83 1.74
N GLY A 116 4.24 5.49 0.45
CA GLY A 116 5.33 4.93 -0.36
C GLY A 116 5.52 3.42 -0.29
N LYS A 117 4.83 2.71 0.58
CA LYS A 117 4.96 1.25 0.78
C LYS A 117 4.90 0.47 -0.53
N THR A 118 3.79 0.57 -1.25
CA THR A 118 3.55 -0.21 -2.47
C THR A 118 4.59 0.06 -3.55
N THR A 119 4.91 1.33 -3.80
CA THR A 119 5.96 1.68 -4.79
C THR A 119 7.30 1.08 -4.40
N THR A 120 7.69 1.18 -3.12
CA THR A 120 8.96 0.63 -2.63
C THR A 120 9.00 -0.89 -2.70
N THR A 121 7.89 -1.56 -2.37
CA THR A 121 7.76 -3.02 -2.43
C THR A 121 7.87 -3.52 -3.86
N LEU A 122 7.09 -2.94 -4.79
CA LEU A 122 7.14 -3.29 -6.21
C LEU A 122 8.50 -3.02 -6.82
N LEU A 123 9.11 -1.87 -6.50
CA LEU A 123 10.44 -1.54 -7.00
C LEU A 123 11.50 -2.49 -6.43
N THR A 124 11.48 -2.77 -5.14
CA THR A 124 12.43 -3.72 -4.52
C THR A 124 12.31 -5.11 -5.16
N TYR A 125 11.09 -5.60 -5.34
CA TYR A 125 10.81 -6.85 -6.03
C TYR A 125 11.38 -6.83 -7.46
N HIS A 126 11.08 -5.78 -8.22
CA HIS A 126 11.52 -5.64 -9.61
C HIS A 126 13.06 -5.61 -9.72
N LEU A 127 13.74 -4.84 -8.86
CA LEU A 127 15.21 -4.78 -8.84
C LEU A 127 15.84 -6.15 -8.55
N LEU A 128 15.30 -6.87 -7.57
CA LEU A 128 15.80 -8.20 -7.19
C LEU A 128 15.52 -9.23 -8.29
N LYS A 129 14.36 -9.17 -8.92
CA LYS A 129 13.99 -10.04 -10.05
C LYS A 129 14.88 -9.80 -11.26
N THR A 130 15.13 -8.53 -11.62
CA THR A 130 16.05 -8.14 -12.70
C THR A 130 17.48 -8.59 -12.41
N ALA A 131 17.88 -8.60 -11.14
CA ALA A 131 19.17 -9.11 -10.70
C ALA A 131 19.24 -10.65 -10.65
N GLY A 132 18.19 -11.37 -11.06
CA GLY A 132 18.18 -12.84 -11.15
C GLY A 132 18.01 -13.57 -9.81
N LEU A 133 17.58 -12.88 -8.74
CA LEU A 133 17.32 -13.51 -7.46
C LEU A 133 15.98 -14.28 -7.50
N ASP A 134 15.90 -15.38 -6.74
CA ASP A 134 14.62 -16.06 -6.45
C ASP A 134 13.82 -15.23 -5.47
N VAL A 135 12.87 -14.44 -5.99
CA VAL A 135 12.10 -13.46 -5.23
C VAL A 135 10.60 -13.64 -5.42
N ARG A 136 9.87 -13.55 -4.31
CA ARG A 136 8.41 -13.49 -4.24
C ARG A 136 7.98 -12.19 -3.58
N MET A 137 6.79 -11.71 -3.93
CA MET A 137 6.24 -10.46 -3.38
C MET A 137 4.83 -10.70 -2.86
N GLY A 138 4.50 -10.09 -1.71
CA GLY A 138 3.17 -10.18 -1.13
C GLY A 138 2.99 -9.35 0.14
N GLY A 139 2.03 -9.76 0.96
CA GLY A 139 1.63 -9.09 2.19
C GLY A 139 0.40 -8.22 1.99
N ASN A 140 0.50 -6.92 2.24
CA ASN A 140 -0.61 -5.96 2.06
C ASN A 140 -0.82 -5.55 0.58
N VAL A 141 -0.06 -6.11 -0.34
CA VAL A 141 -0.14 -5.94 -1.79
C VAL A 141 0.24 -7.25 -2.47
N GLY A 142 -0.48 -7.63 -3.52
CA GLY A 142 -0.34 -8.96 -4.13
C GLY A 142 -0.92 -10.05 -3.22
N ASN A 143 -0.47 -11.30 -3.36
CA ASN A 143 -0.93 -12.40 -2.53
C ASN A 143 -0.52 -12.21 -1.06
N ASN A 144 -1.35 -12.64 -0.13
CA ASN A 144 -0.96 -12.67 1.29
C ASN A 144 0.23 -13.62 1.52
N PHE A 145 0.99 -13.40 2.59
CA PHE A 145 2.23 -14.13 2.81
C PHE A 145 2.02 -15.62 3.08
N ALA A 146 0.94 -15.98 3.80
CA ALA A 146 0.60 -17.37 4.07
C ALA A 146 0.30 -18.15 2.78
N GLU A 147 -0.38 -17.53 1.81
CA GLU A 147 -0.65 -18.14 0.49
C GLU A 147 0.64 -18.33 -0.33
N LEU A 148 1.56 -17.35 -0.31
CA LEU A 148 2.87 -17.51 -0.94
C LEU A 148 3.67 -18.68 -0.34
N VAL A 149 3.63 -18.82 0.97
CA VAL A 149 4.28 -19.95 1.68
C VAL A 149 3.65 -21.29 1.31
N LEU A 150 2.31 -21.34 1.24
CA LEU A 150 1.58 -22.53 0.82
C LEU A 150 1.97 -22.95 -0.60
N GLU A 151 1.94 -22.02 -1.57
CA GLU A 151 2.36 -22.29 -2.95
C GLU A 151 3.79 -22.83 -3.03
N ASP A 152 4.69 -22.27 -2.23
CA ASP A 152 6.10 -22.71 -2.24
C ASP A 152 6.26 -24.11 -1.62
N MET A 153 5.46 -24.46 -0.62
CA MET A 153 5.41 -25.82 -0.06
C MET A 153 4.86 -26.83 -1.08
N GLU A 154 3.82 -26.47 -1.81
CA GLU A 154 3.21 -27.34 -2.83
C GLU A 154 4.15 -27.60 -4.02
N ARG A 155 4.95 -26.61 -4.40
CA ARG A 155 5.97 -26.77 -5.44
C ARG A 155 7.20 -27.57 -4.98
N GLY A 156 7.28 -27.97 -3.72
CA GLY A 156 8.44 -28.67 -3.15
C GLY A 156 9.73 -27.83 -3.19
N ASN A 157 9.60 -26.53 -3.28
CA ASN A 157 10.70 -25.62 -3.61
C ASN A 157 11.21 -24.87 -2.36
N ALA A 158 11.75 -25.61 -1.39
CA ALA A 158 12.41 -25.04 -0.22
C ALA A 158 13.78 -24.46 -0.62
N ASN A 159 13.84 -23.18 -0.95
CA ASN A 159 15.08 -22.47 -1.27
C ASN A 159 15.48 -21.50 -0.15
N ALA A 160 16.55 -21.82 0.58
CA ALA A 160 17.07 -20.98 1.65
C ALA A 160 17.57 -19.59 1.17
N GLN A 161 17.78 -19.42 -0.12
CA GLN A 161 18.17 -18.14 -0.73
C GLN A 161 16.96 -17.31 -1.20
N ARG A 162 15.73 -17.89 -1.14
CA ARG A 162 14.52 -17.17 -1.53
C ARG A 162 14.34 -15.90 -0.73
N VAL A 163 13.92 -14.85 -1.42
CA VAL A 163 13.61 -13.56 -0.84
C VAL A 163 12.10 -13.32 -0.93
N TYR A 164 11.46 -13.07 0.21
CA TYR A 164 10.11 -12.51 0.23
C TYR A 164 10.18 -11.01 0.45
N VAL A 165 9.64 -10.24 -0.49
CA VAL A 165 9.48 -8.78 -0.37
C VAL A 165 8.05 -8.52 0.07
N LEU A 166 7.86 -8.09 1.31
CA LEU A 166 6.55 -7.97 1.94
C LEU A 166 6.20 -6.51 2.21
N GLU A 167 5.08 -6.04 1.65
CA GLU A 167 4.43 -4.84 2.16
C GLU A 167 3.73 -5.19 3.48
N VAL A 168 4.02 -4.44 4.55
CA VAL A 168 3.42 -4.71 5.85
C VAL A 168 2.80 -3.44 6.42
N SER A 169 1.50 -3.48 6.71
CA SER A 169 0.77 -2.40 7.38
C SER A 169 1.08 -2.37 8.88
N SER A 170 0.77 -1.24 9.55
CA SER A 170 0.86 -1.15 11.01
C SER A 170 -0.03 -2.19 11.70
N PHE A 171 -1.21 -2.46 11.15
CA PHE A 171 -2.17 -3.44 11.68
C PHE A 171 -1.64 -4.88 11.64
N GLN A 172 -0.93 -5.25 10.55
CA GLN A 172 -0.29 -6.56 10.44
C GLN A 172 0.90 -6.71 11.40
N LEU A 173 1.56 -5.61 11.76
CA LEU A 173 2.65 -5.61 12.73
C LEU A 173 2.18 -5.70 14.18
N GLU A 174 0.91 -5.42 14.50
CA GLU A 174 0.39 -5.50 15.87
C GLU A 174 0.47 -6.93 16.47
N ASP A 175 0.33 -7.94 15.62
CA ASP A 175 0.23 -9.34 16.06
C ASP A 175 1.43 -10.21 15.66
N ILE A 176 2.61 -9.60 15.46
CA ILE A 176 3.86 -10.34 15.26
C ILE A 176 4.46 -10.76 16.61
N GLN A 177 5.21 -11.86 16.61
CA GLN A 177 5.93 -12.38 17.79
C GLN A 177 7.38 -12.76 17.46
N LYS A 178 7.59 -13.52 16.38
CA LYS A 178 8.89 -14.00 15.91
C LYS A 178 9.27 -13.45 14.55
N PHE A 179 8.36 -12.78 13.88
CA PHE A 179 8.59 -12.19 12.56
C PHE A 179 9.86 -11.34 12.58
N ARG A 180 10.85 -11.73 11.78
CA ARG A 180 12.18 -11.14 11.75
C ARG A 180 12.62 -10.92 10.31
N PRO A 181 12.40 -9.76 9.72
CA PRO A 181 12.93 -9.44 8.41
C PRO A 181 14.46 -9.30 8.45
N LYS A 182 15.13 -9.86 7.43
CA LYS A 182 16.56 -9.64 7.18
C LYS A 182 16.86 -8.18 6.89
N ILE A 183 15.91 -7.54 6.18
CA ILE A 183 15.95 -6.10 5.91
C ILE A 183 14.56 -5.55 6.25
N ALA A 184 14.51 -4.60 7.17
CA ALA A 184 13.31 -3.83 7.50
C ALA A 184 13.46 -2.41 6.93
N ILE A 185 12.41 -1.90 6.29
CA ILE A 185 12.37 -0.55 5.72
C ILE A 185 11.21 0.21 6.35
N LEU A 186 11.50 1.32 7.01
CA LEU A 186 10.53 2.28 7.53
C LEU A 186 10.63 3.58 6.73
N LEU A 187 9.63 3.86 5.89
CA LEU A 187 9.68 4.96 4.95
C LEU A 187 9.38 6.32 5.59
N ASN A 188 8.31 6.39 6.34
CA ASN A 188 7.84 7.61 7.01
C ASN A 188 6.73 7.28 8.00
N ILE A 189 6.48 8.20 8.94
CA ILE A 189 5.34 8.14 9.86
C ILE A 189 4.65 9.50 9.84
N THR A 190 3.49 9.57 9.18
CA THR A 190 2.63 10.75 9.11
C THR A 190 1.21 10.38 9.54
N PRO A 191 0.38 11.32 10.01
CA PRO A 191 -0.95 11.02 10.53
C PRO A 191 -1.81 10.24 9.54
N ASP A 192 -2.16 9.01 9.90
CA ASP A 192 -3.05 8.14 9.15
C ASP A 192 -3.63 7.08 10.11
N HIS A 193 -4.89 6.70 9.92
CA HIS A 193 -5.56 5.68 10.75
C HIS A 193 -5.49 5.92 12.27
N LEU A 194 -5.40 7.18 12.73
CA LEU A 194 -5.23 7.50 14.13
C LEU A 194 -6.41 7.09 15.01
N ASP A 195 -7.60 6.94 14.44
CA ASP A 195 -8.81 6.40 15.09
C ASP A 195 -8.58 5.01 15.69
N ARG A 196 -7.68 4.22 15.08
CA ARG A 196 -7.28 2.90 15.62
C ARG A 196 -6.23 2.98 16.71
N TYR A 197 -5.50 4.07 16.78
CA TYR A 197 -4.39 4.29 17.71
C TYR A 197 -4.71 5.33 18.80
N ASP A 198 -5.98 5.44 19.18
CA ASP A 198 -6.48 6.34 20.21
C ASP A 198 -6.08 7.81 19.93
N TYR A 199 -5.97 8.18 18.66
CA TYR A 199 -5.48 9.47 18.18
C TYR A 199 -4.08 9.84 18.68
N GLN A 200 -3.27 8.83 19.08
CA GLN A 200 -1.91 9.00 19.58
C GLN A 200 -0.88 8.61 18.52
N MET A 201 -0.12 9.57 18.02
CA MET A 201 0.97 9.32 17.06
C MET A 201 2.01 8.33 17.57
N ASP A 202 2.26 8.32 18.87
CA ASP A 202 3.23 7.41 19.51
C ASP A 202 2.79 5.94 19.44
N ASN A 203 1.50 5.66 19.59
CA ASN A 203 0.94 4.32 19.40
C ASN A 203 1.09 3.85 17.96
N TYR A 204 0.85 4.73 17.00
CA TYR A 204 1.02 4.43 15.58
C TYR A 204 2.49 4.22 15.21
N ALA A 205 3.39 5.06 15.73
CA ALA A 205 4.84 4.89 15.57
C ALA A 205 5.30 3.56 16.16
N ARG A 206 4.88 3.24 17.39
CA ARG A 206 5.19 1.97 18.05
C ARG A 206 4.78 0.77 17.20
N ALA A 207 3.56 0.77 16.65
CA ALA A 207 3.10 -0.31 15.79
C ALA A 207 4.00 -0.50 14.56
N LYS A 208 4.42 0.59 13.90
CA LYS A 208 5.33 0.49 12.73
C LYS A 208 6.74 0.06 13.11
N PHE A 209 7.27 0.51 14.23
CA PHE A 209 8.61 0.14 14.68
C PHE A 209 8.74 -1.33 15.06
N ARG A 210 7.62 -2.03 15.32
CA ARG A 210 7.63 -3.48 15.53
C ARG A 210 8.24 -4.25 14.36
N ILE A 211 8.27 -3.69 13.15
CA ILE A 211 8.93 -4.29 11.98
C ILE A 211 10.41 -4.66 12.27
N ALA A 212 11.06 -3.98 13.20
CA ALA A 212 12.46 -4.19 13.55
C ALA A 212 12.65 -4.83 14.95
N GLU A 213 11.57 -5.12 15.71
CA GLU A 213 11.68 -5.55 17.12
C GLU A 213 12.47 -6.85 17.31
N ASN A 214 12.36 -7.78 16.36
CA ASN A 214 13.04 -9.08 16.43
C ASN A 214 14.36 -9.12 15.64
N GLN A 215 14.79 -8.01 15.02
CA GLN A 215 16.04 -7.95 14.29
C GLN A 215 17.25 -8.17 15.22
N LYS A 216 18.29 -8.84 14.69
CA LYS A 216 19.52 -9.19 15.39
C LYS A 216 20.74 -8.63 14.68
N ARG A 217 21.90 -8.79 15.28
CA ARG A 217 23.18 -8.46 14.66
C ARG A 217 23.28 -9.10 13.27
N GLY A 218 23.60 -8.30 12.25
CA GLY A 218 23.68 -8.73 10.85
C GLY A 218 22.37 -8.53 10.06
N ASP A 219 21.25 -8.15 10.70
CA ASP A 219 20.07 -7.65 10.02
C ASP A 219 20.20 -6.14 9.75
N ILE A 220 19.38 -5.59 8.87
CA ILE A 220 19.49 -4.21 8.41
C ILE A 220 18.17 -3.48 8.63
N PHE A 221 18.22 -2.30 9.25
CA PHE A 221 17.11 -1.37 9.36
C PHE A 221 17.39 -0.13 8.51
N ILE A 222 16.60 0.07 7.45
CA ILE A 222 16.66 1.24 6.57
C ILE A 222 15.54 2.19 6.96
N TYR A 223 15.87 3.46 7.19
CA TYR A 223 14.88 4.43 7.67
C TYR A 223 15.13 5.84 7.15
N ASN A 224 14.10 6.66 7.18
CA ASN A 224 14.14 8.07 6.82
C ASN A 224 14.73 8.91 7.96
N ALA A 225 15.96 9.36 7.81
CA ALA A 225 16.57 10.25 8.78
C ALA A 225 16.09 11.71 8.69
N ALA A 226 15.19 12.04 7.78
CA ALA A 226 14.56 13.35 7.67
C ALA A 226 13.12 13.36 8.20
N ASP A 227 12.58 12.21 8.62
CA ASP A 227 11.24 12.08 9.18
C ASP A 227 11.27 12.38 10.69
N PRO A 228 10.60 13.47 11.14
CA PRO A 228 10.70 13.91 12.53
C PRO A 228 10.17 12.87 13.52
N VAL A 229 9.04 12.21 13.20
CA VAL A 229 8.42 11.21 14.07
C VAL A 229 9.33 9.99 14.23
N THR A 230 9.94 9.53 13.12
CA THR A 230 10.92 8.43 13.16
C THR A 230 12.11 8.78 14.04
N GLN A 231 12.64 10.01 13.91
CA GLN A 231 13.80 10.46 14.70
C GLN A 231 13.47 10.57 16.19
N ASP A 232 12.35 11.20 16.52
CA ASP A 232 11.90 11.35 17.90
C ASP A 232 11.65 9.99 18.56
N TYR A 233 10.93 9.08 17.88
CA TYR A 233 10.67 7.74 18.41
C TYR A 233 11.96 6.96 18.65
N MET A 234 12.90 6.95 17.68
CA MET A 234 14.19 6.27 17.81
C MET A 234 15.10 6.85 18.91
N SER A 235 14.98 8.14 19.22
CA SER A 235 15.74 8.76 20.31
C SER A 235 15.28 8.24 21.69
N ARG A 236 13.99 8.00 21.84
CA ARG A 236 13.37 7.47 23.07
C ARG A 236 13.43 5.94 23.16
N HIS A 237 13.42 5.26 22.01
CA HIS A 237 13.37 3.79 21.92
C HIS A 237 14.47 3.29 20.96
N PRO A 238 15.73 3.23 21.41
CA PRO A 238 16.83 2.85 20.55
C PRO A 238 16.75 1.38 20.12
N LEU A 239 16.81 1.13 18.82
CA LEU A 239 16.93 -0.21 18.25
C LEU A 239 18.35 -0.73 18.45
N ALA A 240 18.54 -1.77 19.27
CA ALA A 240 19.86 -2.18 19.73
C ALA A 240 20.63 -3.06 18.73
N ALA A 241 19.94 -3.91 17.98
CA ALA A 241 20.60 -5.06 17.35
C ALA A 241 20.90 -4.92 15.84
N ALA A 242 20.06 -4.23 15.06
CA ALA A 242 20.24 -4.13 13.61
C ALA A 242 21.27 -3.08 13.17
N LYS A 243 21.91 -3.33 12.01
CA LYS A 243 22.69 -2.30 11.32
C LYS A 243 21.74 -1.24 10.78
N LYS A 244 21.82 -0.02 11.30
CA LYS A 244 20.98 1.11 10.90
C LYS A 244 21.55 1.79 9.66
N LEU A 245 20.76 1.89 8.60
CA LEU A 245 21.08 2.61 7.39
C LEU A 245 20.14 3.83 7.24
N ALA A 246 20.63 4.97 7.71
CA ALA A 246 19.92 6.23 7.60
C ALA A 246 19.95 6.75 6.15
N VAL A 247 18.78 7.05 5.59
CA VAL A 247 18.67 7.81 4.34
C VAL A 247 18.53 9.27 4.69
N ARG A 248 19.53 10.09 4.35
CA ARG A 248 19.60 11.53 4.66
C ARG A 248 19.30 12.34 3.40
N LYS A 249 18.97 13.63 3.53
CA LYS A 249 18.83 14.56 2.39
C LYS A 249 20.13 14.62 1.55
N GLY A 250 20.03 15.07 0.30
CA GLY A 250 21.18 15.29 -0.58
C GLY A 250 21.67 14.03 -1.33
N PHE A 251 20.92 12.93 -1.28
CA PHE A 251 21.26 11.70 -2.01
C PHE A 251 20.88 11.73 -3.50
N TYR A 252 20.16 12.76 -3.96
CA TYR A 252 19.71 12.92 -5.34
C TYR A 252 20.08 14.29 -5.88
N LYS A 253 20.71 14.34 -7.05
CA LYS A 253 21.11 15.58 -7.72
C LYS A 253 21.20 15.36 -9.23
N ASN A 254 20.59 16.26 -10.00
CA ASN A 254 20.70 16.30 -11.48
C ASN A 254 20.42 14.93 -12.15
N GLY A 255 19.32 14.27 -11.79
CA GLY A 255 18.96 12.96 -12.35
C GLY A 255 19.70 11.76 -11.72
N THR A 256 20.72 11.98 -10.91
CA THR A 256 21.54 10.91 -10.33
C THR A 256 21.24 10.69 -8.86
N LEU A 257 21.06 9.42 -8.47
CA LEU A 257 20.85 8.97 -7.10
C LEU A 257 22.13 8.33 -6.55
N TYR A 258 22.62 8.85 -5.43
CA TYR A 258 23.87 8.41 -4.79
C TYR A 258 23.60 7.53 -3.57
N ILE A 259 24.28 6.38 -3.48
CA ILE A 259 24.29 5.50 -2.30
C ILE A 259 25.66 5.58 -1.65
N GLY A 260 25.77 6.44 -0.65
CA GLY A 260 27.06 6.82 -0.06
C GLY A 260 28.00 7.45 -1.10
N LYS A 261 29.32 7.18 -0.98
CA LYS A 261 30.34 7.62 -1.95
C LYS A 261 30.63 6.56 -3.03
N ARG A 262 30.02 5.38 -2.92
CA ARG A 262 30.43 4.19 -3.71
C ARG A 262 29.60 3.99 -4.97
N TYR A 263 28.29 4.27 -4.94
CA TYR A 263 27.39 3.97 -6.04
C TYR A 263 26.62 5.20 -6.49
N ALA A 264 26.47 5.34 -7.79
CA ALA A 264 25.63 6.35 -8.43
C ALA A 264 24.74 5.65 -9.46
N PHE A 265 23.46 5.99 -9.48
CA PHE A 265 22.46 5.44 -10.38
C PHE A 265 21.76 6.57 -11.13
N ASP A 266 21.70 6.44 -12.46
CA ASP A 266 21.01 7.39 -13.32
C ASP A 266 19.49 7.10 -13.32
N LEU A 267 18.69 8.11 -12.98
CA LEU A 267 17.23 8.06 -12.98
C LEU A 267 16.59 8.90 -14.09
N THR A 268 17.35 9.45 -15.01
CA THR A 268 16.82 10.31 -16.09
C THR A 268 15.82 9.55 -16.96
N ASN A 269 16.06 8.27 -17.23
CA ASN A 269 15.16 7.39 -17.99
C ASN A 269 14.14 6.64 -17.11
N SER A 270 14.18 6.82 -15.80
CA SER A 270 13.20 6.19 -14.89
C SER A 270 11.85 6.86 -14.99
N LYS A 271 10.77 6.08 -14.85
CA LYS A 271 9.41 6.61 -14.76
C LYS A 271 9.01 7.08 -13.35
N LEU A 272 9.89 6.91 -12.37
CA LEU A 272 9.69 7.46 -11.03
C LEU A 272 9.72 8.99 -11.06
N ARG A 273 8.74 9.63 -10.44
CA ARG A 273 8.62 11.09 -10.37
C ARG A 273 8.52 11.56 -8.93
N GLY A 274 9.05 12.75 -8.68
CA GLY A 274 8.96 13.45 -7.40
C GLY A 274 9.97 12.97 -6.35
N PRO A 275 10.29 13.84 -5.38
CA PRO A 275 11.35 13.61 -4.38
C PRO A 275 11.07 12.42 -3.47
N HIS A 276 9.80 12.13 -3.19
CA HIS A 276 9.40 10.97 -2.40
C HIS A 276 9.71 9.64 -3.11
N ASN A 277 9.55 9.56 -4.45
CA ASN A 277 9.91 8.37 -5.20
C ASN A 277 11.43 8.21 -5.35
N MET A 278 12.18 9.30 -5.33
CA MET A 278 13.65 9.24 -5.23
C MET A 278 14.08 8.63 -3.89
N PHE A 279 13.37 8.99 -2.80
CA PHE A 279 13.58 8.38 -1.49
C PHE A 279 13.21 6.89 -1.48
N ASN A 280 12.04 6.52 -2.04
CA ASN A 280 11.61 5.13 -2.18
C ASN A 280 12.63 4.30 -2.97
N ALA A 281 13.16 4.86 -4.08
CA ALA A 281 14.21 4.24 -4.88
C ALA A 281 15.51 4.05 -4.08
N ASN A 282 15.92 5.04 -3.28
CA ASN A 282 17.10 4.91 -2.43
C ASN A 282 16.97 3.73 -1.46
N CYS A 283 15.80 3.57 -0.82
CA CYS A 283 15.54 2.45 0.08
C CYS A 283 15.57 1.10 -0.65
N ALA A 284 14.91 1.00 -1.81
CA ALA A 284 14.88 -0.22 -2.62
C ALA A 284 16.27 -0.62 -3.13
N ILE A 285 17.07 0.34 -3.63
CA ILE A 285 18.45 0.12 -4.09
C ILE A 285 19.32 -0.39 -2.94
N ARG A 286 19.23 0.22 -1.74
CA ARG A 286 19.99 -0.24 -0.56
C ARG A 286 19.63 -1.67 -0.18
N ALA A 287 18.35 -2.03 -0.25
CA ALA A 287 17.91 -3.40 0.01
C ALA A 287 18.47 -4.37 -1.04
N ALA A 288 18.41 -4.02 -2.32
CA ALA A 288 18.93 -4.82 -3.41
C ALA A 288 20.45 -5.04 -3.30
N LEU A 289 21.22 -3.97 -3.07
CA LEU A 289 22.67 -4.05 -2.84
C LEU A 289 23.02 -4.92 -1.61
N ALA A 290 22.25 -4.81 -0.52
CA ALA A 290 22.46 -5.59 0.69
C ALA A 290 22.19 -7.09 0.49
N LEU A 291 21.38 -7.44 -0.51
CA LEU A 291 21.09 -8.83 -0.91
C LEU A 291 22.03 -9.34 -2.00
N GLY A 292 23.01 -8.54 -2.44
CA GLY A 292 24.02 -8.93 -3.40
C GLY A 292 23.65 -8.70 -4.87
N ALA A 293 22.62 -7.87 -5.14
CA ALA A 293 22.29 -7.51 -6.52
C ALA A 293 23.43 -6.65 -7.14
N GLU A 294 23.82 -7.00 -8.36
CA GLU A 294 24.84 -6.28 -9.09
C GLU A 294 24.38 -4.87 -9.49
N PRO A 295 25.24 -3.83 -9.35
CA PRO A 295 24.85 -2.43 -9.65
C PRO A 295 24.32 -2.24 -11.06
N SER A 296 24.88 -2.91 -12.06
CA SER A 296 24.43 -2.86 -13.46
C SER A 296 22.99 -3.38 -13.61
N LYS A 297 22.64 -4.46 -12.90
CA LYS A 297 21.29 -5.03 -12.89
C LYS A 297 20.28 -4.15 -12.14
N ILE A 298 20.73 -3.48 -11.08
CA ILE A 298 19.93 -2.46 -10.40
C ILE A 298 19.62 -1.31 -11.36
N GLN A 299 20.62 -0.82 -12.10
CA GLN A 299 20.42 0.25 -13.09
C GLN A 299 19.43 -0.19 -14.20
N GLU A 300 19.57 -1.41 -14.72
CA GLU A 300 18.64 -2.00 -15.68
C GLU A 300 17.19 -2.01 -15.10
N GLY A 301 17.05 -2.47 -13.86
CA GLY A 301 15.76 -2.49 -13.18
C GLY A 301 15.16 -1.09 -12.97
N LEU A 302 15.95 -0.08 -12.67
CA LEU A 302 15.47 1.30 -12.54
C LEU A 302 14.95 1.87 -13.86
N ASN A 303 15.58 1.51 -14.98
CA ASN A 303 15.18 1.96 -16.31
C ASN A 303 13.91 1.24 -16.81
N THR A 304 13.69 0.00 -16.39
CA THR A 304 12.56 -0.84 -16.85
C THR A 304 11.37 -0.84 -15.90
N PHE A 305 11.52 -0.31 -14.70
CA PHE A 305 10.44 -0.28 -13.71
C PHE A 305 9.23 0.54 -14.17
N GLN A 306 8.06 -0.07 -14.04
CA GLN A 306 6.78 0.59 -14.26
C GLN A 306 6.13 0.85 -12.89
N PRO A 307 5.97 2.11 -12.48
CA PRO A 307 5.21 2.45 -11.27
C PRO A 307 3.79 1.88 -11.33
N PRO A 308 3.19 1.52 -10.20
CA PRO A 308 1.81 1.06 -10.17
C PRO A 308 0.88 2.15 -10.70
N ALA A 309 -0.20 1.73 -11.34
CA ALA A 309 -1.26 2.62 -11.80
C ALA A 309 -1.79 3.50 -10.65
N HIS A 310 -2.38 4.63 -10.98
CA HIS A 310 -2.98 5.57 -10.02
C HIS A 310 -2.01 6.18 -9.00
N ARG A 311 -0.71 6.21 -9.30
CA ARG A 311 0.32 6.85 -8.45
C ARG A 311 1.23 7.75 -9.28
N LEU A 312 0.85 9.03 -9.40
CA LEU A 312 1.47 10.02 -10.29
C LEU A 312 1.67 9.47 -11.72
N GLU A 313 0.73 8.68 -12.14
CA GLU A 313 0.71 8.03 -13.44
C GLU A 313 0.39 9.04 -14.54
N VAL A 314 1.29 9.22 -15.48
CA VAL A 314 0.99 10.02 -16.69
C VAL A 314 0.05 9.20 -17.56
N VAL A 315 -1.20 9.64 -17.69
CA VAL A 315 -2.21 9.01 -18.53
C VAL A 315 -1.91 9.33 -20.01
N THR A 316 -1.72 10.60 -20.30
CA THR A 316 -1.38 11.09 -21.64
C THR A 316 -0.88 12.54 -21.58
N THR A 317 -0.26 12.99 -22.68
CA THR A 317 -0.10 14.42 -22.97
C THR A 317 -0.86 14.69 -24.25
N ALA A 318 -1.95 15.45 -24.16
CA ALA A 318 -2.82 15.78 -25.27
C ALA A 318 -3.01 17.31 -25.35
N ASN A 319 -2.91 17.87 -26.54
CA ASN A 319 -3.00 19.33 -26.80
C ASN A 319 -2.02 20.15 -25.93
N GLY A 320 -0.85 19.57 -25.64
CA GLY A 320 0.17 20.19 -24.78
C GLY A 320 -0.17 20.19 -23.28
N ILE A 321 -1.24 19.54 -22.85
CA ILE A 321 -1.66 19.38 -21.45
C ILE A 321 -1.27 17.98 -20.98
N THR A 322 -0.56 17.89 -19.85
CA THR A 322 -0.19 16.60 -19.24
C THR A 322 -1.22 16.18 -18.21
N TRP A 323 -1.79 14.98 -18.37
CA TRP A 323 -2.81 14.41 -17.49
C TRP A 323 -2.21 13.37 -16.56
N ILE A 324 -2.32 13.60 -15.26
CA ILE A 324 -1.71 12.75 -14.23
C ILE A 324 -2.79 12.17 -13.31
N ASN A 325 -2.78 10.85 -13.21
CA ASN A 325 -3.64 10.08 -12.33
C ASN A 325 -2.88 9.70 -11.03
N ASP A 326 -3.30 10.29 -9.93
CA ASP A 326 -2.81 9.99 -8.58
C ASP A 326 -3.98 9.63 -7.64
N SER A 327 -4.94 8.87 -8.17
CA SER A 327 -6.17 8.50 -7.44
C SER A 327 -5.90 7.79 -6.11
N LYS A 328 -4.74 7.14 -5.94
CA LYS A 328 -4.31 6.51 -4.69
C LYS A 328 -3.93 7.51 -3.59
N ALA A 329 -3.77 8.79 -3.87
CA ALA A 329 -3.52 9.83 -2.88
C ALA A 329 -4.78 10.13 -2.05
N THR A 330 -5.11 9.26 -1.12
CA THR A 330 -6.32 9.31 -0.30
C THR A 330 -6.13 10.03 1.04
N ASN A 331 -5.02 10.72 1.21
CA ASN A 331 -4.71 11.56 2.37
C ASN A 331 -3.94 12.83 1.97
N VAL A 332 -3.92 13.82 2.86
CA VAL A 332 -3.32 15.14 2.62
C VAL A 332 -1.81 15.05 2.35
N ASP A 333 -1.08 14.19 3.04
CA ASP A 333 0.37 14.06 2.86
C ASP A 333 0.74 13.51 1.47
N ALA A 334 -0.03 12.56 0.95
CA ALA A 334 0.19 12.07 -0.40
C ALA A 334 0.02 13.19 -1.44
N VAL A 335 -1.02 14.01 -1.28
CA VAL A 335 -1.27 15.18 -2.14
C VAL A 335 -0.18 16.24 -1.99
N PHE A 336 0.35 16.45 -0.78
CA PHE A 336 1.48 17.35 -0.57
C PHE A 336 2.66 16.97 -1.47
N PHE A 337 3.04 15.70 -1.48
CA PHE A 337 4.13 15.22 -2.35
C PHE A 337 3.75 15.24 -3.84
N ALA A 338 2.49 14.96 -4.18
CA ALA A 338 2.03 15.07 -5.55
C ALA A 338 2.15 16.50 -6.08
N LEU A 339 1.63 17.47 -5.36
CA LEU A 339 1.75 18.89 -5.73
C LEU A 339 3.21 19.37 -5.72
N GLN A 340 4.03 18.88 -4.78
CA GLN A 340 5.46 19.20 -4.76
C GLN A 340 6.18 18.73 -6.03
N ALA A 341 5.76 17.58 -6.59
CA ALA A 341 6.34 17.02 -7.81
C ALA A 341 5.92 17.72 -9.10
N MET A 342 4.89 18.56 -9.09
CA MET A 342 4.47 19.30 -10.28
C MET A 342 5.48 20.39 -10.65
N GLU A 343 5.82 20.48 -11.91
CA GLU A 343 6.80 21.43 -12.46
C GLU A 343 6.15 22.57 -13.25
N THR A 344 4.90 22.36 -13.67
CA THR A 344 4.12 23.32 -14.48
C THR A 344 2.89 23.81 -13.69
N PRO A 345 2.22 24.91 -14.13
CA PRO A 345 0.95 25.31 -13.54
C PRO A 345 -0.06 24.16 -13.57
N THR A 346 -0.79 23.96 -12.47
CA THR A 346 -1.54 22.73 -12.25
C THR A 346 -3.02 23.02 -12.04
N ILE A 347 -3.90 22.35 -12.78
CA ILE A 347 -5.32 22.21 -12.46
C ILE A 347 -5.43 20.99 -11.53
N TRP A 348 -5.87 21.21 -10.30
CA TRP A 348 -5.90 20.15 -9.28
C TRP A 348 -7.33 19.64 -9.06
N ILE A 349 -7.55 18.34 -9.33
CA ILE A 349 -8.79 17.64 -9.04
C ILE A 349 -8.67 17.00 -7.66
N VAL A 350 -9.56 17.41 -6.73
CA VAL A 350 -9.54 17.05 -5.31
C VAL A 350 -10.94 16.74 -4.80
N GLY A 351 -11.08 15.83 -3.83
CA GLY A 351 -12.37 15.55 -3.20
C GLY A 351 -12.66 14.07 -3.03
N GLY A 352 -13.83 13.78 -2.48
CA GLY A 352 -14.25 12.47 -2.05
C GLY A 352 -14.67 12.48 -0.57
N GLN A 353 -14.76 11.31 0.05
CA GLN A 353 -15.13 11.17 1.46
C GLN A 353 -14.02 11.70 2.38
N ASP A 354 -14.25 12.86 3.00
CA ASP A 354 -13.35 13.49 3.98
C ASP A 354 -13.37 12.71 5.32
N LYS A 355 -12.19 12.42 5.86
CA LYS A 355 -12.01 11.72 7.14
C LYS A 355 -11.49 12.63 8.26
N GLY A 356 -11.84 13.91 8.23
CA GLY A 356 -11.34 14.89 9.20
C GLY A 356 -10.04 15.56 8.77
N ASN A 357 -9.77 15.64 7.47
CA ASN A 357 -8.53 16.18 6.91
C ASN A 357 -8.26 17.62 7.37
N ASP A 358 -7.00 17.90 7.71
CA ASP A 358 -6.45 19.26 7.80
C ASP A 358 -5.72 19.59 6.50
N TYR A 359 -6.25 20.56 5.75
CA TYR A 359 -5.68 21.01 4.46
C TYR A 359 -4.62 22.11 4.61
N ALA A 360 -4.32 22.57 5.82
CA ALA A 360 -3.35 23.67 6.04
C ALA A 360 -1.96 23.38 5.44
N PRO A 361 -1.41 22.16 5.50
CA PRO A 361 -0.11 21.86 4.90
C PRO A 361 -0.05 22.07 3.39
N LEU A 362 -1.19 21.96 2.68
CA LEU A 362 -1.23 22.11 1.22
C LEU A 362 -1.22 23.57 0.76
N LEU A 363 -1.61 24.51 1.65
CA LEU A 363 -1.84 25.91 1.27
C LEU A 363 -0.66 26.58 0.57
N PRO A 364 0.59 26.43 1.00
CA PRO A 364 1.75 27.04 0.33
C PRO A 364 1.92 26.53 -1.10
N LEU A 365 1.75 25.21 -1.32
CA LEU A 365 1.87 24.58 -2.63
C LEU A 365 0.71 24.96 -3.55
N VAL A 366 -0.51 25.00 -3.02
CA VAL A 366 -1.69 25.43 -3.78
C VAL A 366 -1.52 26.88 -4.26
N LYS A 367 -1.09 27.80 -3.39
CA LYS A 367 -0.82 29.18 -3.79
C LYS A 367 0.23 29.28 -4.89
N LYS A 368 1.30 28.47 -4.81
CA LYS A 368 2.46 28.56 -5.71
C LYS A 368 2.23 27.85 -7.05
N LYS A 369 1.57 26.70 -7.05
CA LYS A 369 1.56 25.77 -8.21
C LYS A 369 0.19 25.55 -8.83
N VAL A 370 -0.89 25.69 -8.05
CA VAL A 370 -2.24 25.41 -8.53
C VAL A 370 -2.81 26.65 -9.22
N LYS A 371 -3.29 26.46 -10.46
CA LYS A 371 -3.97 27.49 -11.26
C LYS A 371 -5.46 27.52 -10.92
N ALA A 372 -6.09 26.35 -10.86
CA ALA A 372 -7.50 26.18 -10.51
C ALA A 372 -7.72 24.87 -9.75
N ILE A 373 -8.83 24.77 -9.03
CA ILE A 373 -9.24 23.62 -8.23
C ILE A 373 -10.57 23.10 -8.77
N VAL A 374 -10.64 21.81 -9.04
CA VAL A 374 -11.87 21.10 -9.40
C VAL A 374 -12.19 20.15 -8.26
N CYS A 375 -13.28 20.41 -7.54
CA CYS A 375 -13.71 19.58 -6.42
C CYS A 375 -14.61 18.46 -6.96
N MET A 376 -14.26 17.19 -6.67
CA MET A 376 -15.00 16.01 -7.12
C MET A 376 -15.43 15.16 -5.93
N GLY A 377 -16.70 15.22 -5.56
CA GLY A 377 -17.25 14.50 -4.42
C GLY A 377 -18.72 14.80 -4.19
N VAL A 378 -19.40 14.02 -3.35
CA VAL A 378 -20.79 14.27 -2.93
C VAL A 378 -20.89 15.52 -2.06
N ASP A 379 -19.94 15.72 -1.14
CA ASP A 379 -19.84 16.93 -0.30
C ASP A 379 -18.43 17.54 -0.42
N ASN A 380 -18.36 18.66 -1.10
CA ASN A 380 -17.12 19.43 -1.30
C ASN A 380 -17.02 20.68 -0.41
N SER A 381 -18.00 20.91 0.46
CA SER A 381 -18.16 22.16 1.23
C SER A 381 -16.92 22.54 2.03
N LYS A 382 -16.30 21.61 2.73
CA LYS A 382 -15.11 21.81 3.54
C LYS A 382 -13.89 22.22 2.70
N ILE A 383 -13.65 21.56 1.57
CA ILE A 383 -12.54 21.86 0.66
C ILE A 383 -12.72 23.26 0.06
N MET A 384 -13.92 23.53 -0.46
CA MET A 384 -14.27 24.83 -1.04
C MET A 384 -14.11 25.96 -0.04
N ALA A 385 -14.66 25.81 1.16
CA ALA A 385 -14.55 26.80 2.23
C ALA A 385 -13.08 27.05 2.63
N PHE A 386 -12.27 25.98 2.74
CA PHE A 386 -10.87 26.11 3.11
C PHE A 386 -10.05 26.84 2.05
N PHE A 387 -10.21 26.49 0.75
CA PHE A 387 -9.39 27.06 -0.31
C PHE A 387 -9.95 28.37 -0.90
N LYS A 388 -11.16 28.82 -0.54
CA LYS A 388 -11.74 30.12 -0.94
C LYS A 388 -10.76 31.29 -0.70
N LYS A 389 -10.00 31.21 0.39
CA LYS A 389 -8.97 32.23 0.75
C LYS A 389 -7.80 32.30 -0.24
N THR A 390 -7.65 31.36 -1.15
CA THR A 390 -6.57 31.38 -2.15
C THR A 390 -6.91 32.25 -3.35
N LYS A 391 -8.18 32.65 -3.50
CA LYS A 391 -8.73 33.39 -4.65
C LYS A 391 -8.53 32.68 -6.00
N LYS A 392 -8.33 31.36 -5.98
CA LYS A 392 -8.27 30.52 -7.17
C LYS A 392 -9.68 30.21 -7.65
N THR A 393 -9.86 29.93 -8.94
CA THR A 393 -11.09 29.38 -9.46
C THR A 393 -11.33 28.01 -8.83
N ILE A 394 -12.52 27.80 -8.27
CA ILE A 394 -12.94 26.53 -7.65
C ILE A 394 -14.25 26.12 -8.31
N ILE A 395 -14.31 24.93 -8.89
CA ILE A 395 -15.49 24.36 -9.56
C ILE A 395 -15.87 23.08 -8.83
N GLU A 396 -17.16 22.88 -8.60
CA GLU A 396 -17.70 21.65 -8.02
C GLU A 396 -18.19 20.71 -9.13
N THR A 397 -17.89 19.42 -8.98
CA THR A 397 -18.28 18.34 -9.87
C THR A 397 -18.65 17.08 -9.12
N ARG A 398 -19.40 16.17 -9.76
CA ARG A 398 -19.92 14.95 -9.13
C ARG A 398 -19.63 13.65 -9.89
N SER A 399 -18.80 13.73 -10.93
CA SER A 399 -18.31 12.56 -11.66
C SER A 399 -16.88 12.78 -12.17
N ALA A 400 -16.22 11.72 -12.60
CA ALA A 400 -14.90 11.81 -13.20
C ALA A 400 -14.94 12.50 -14.56
N GLU A 401 -15.98 12.24 -15.34
CA GLU A 401 -16.22 12.85 -16.64
C GLU A 401 -16.38 14.37 -16.53
N GLU A 402 -17.26 14.82 -15.62
CA GLU A 402 -17.49 16.23 -15.38
C GLU A 402 -16.21 16.93 -14.88
N ALA A 403 -15.46 16.29 -13.96
CA ALA A 403 -14.22 16.83 -13.45
C ALA A 403 -13.15 16.99 -14.54
N VAL A 404 -13.04 16.01 -15.44
CA VAL A 404 -12.11 16.05 -16.58
C VAL A 404 -12.53 17.14 -17.58
N GLU A 405 -13.82 17.28 -17.88
CA GLU A 405 -14.32 18.33 -18.78
C GLU A 405 -14.06 19.74 -18.24
N GLN A 406 -14.35 19.96 -16.96
CA GLN A 406 -14.08 21.26 -16.31
C GLN A 406 -12.58 21.55 -16.25
N ALA A 407 -11.77 20.53 -15.92
CA ALA A 407 -10.32 20.69 -15.91
C ALA A 407 -9.76 21.03 -17.32
N ALA A 408 -10.28 20.40 -18.38
CA ALA A 408 -9.90 20.67 -19.76
C ALA A 408 -10.21 22.12 -20.18
N ARG A 409 -11.36 22.66 -19.73
CA ARG A 409 -11.74 24.08 -20.02
C ARG A 409 -10.84 25.09 -19.32
N LEU A 410 -10.25 24.72 -18.18
CA LEU A 410 -9.40 25.59 -17.36
C LEU A 410 -7.91 25.50 -17.73
N ALA A 411 -7.52 24.39 -18.38
CA ALA A 411 -6.12 24.12 -18.72
C ALA A 411 -5.74 24.77 -20.05
N GLU A 412 -4.49 25.20 -20.13
CA GLU A 412 -3.84 25.74 -21.32
C GLU A 412 -2.63 24.87 -21.71
N THR A 413 -2.14 25.01 -22.91
CA THR A 413 -0.91 24.35 -23.39
C THR A 413 0.23 24.61 -22.40
N GLY A 414 0.89 23.55 -21.94
CA GLY A 414 1.94 23.61 -20.95
C GLY A 414 1.46 23.32 -19.50
N ASP A 415 0.16 23.30 -19.26
CA ASP A 415 -0.39 22.97 -17.93
C ASP A 415 -0.36 21.47 -17.63
N THR A 416 -0.44 21.13 -16.34
CA THR A 416 -0.72 19.78 -15.86
C THR A 416 -2.11 19.72 -15.25
N VAL A 417 -2.90 18.69 -15.59
CA VAL A 417 -4.10 18.29 -14.82
C VAL A 417 -3.75 17.13 -13.93
N LEU A 418 -3.92 17.33 -12.63
CA LEU A 418 -3.57 16.36 -11.60
C LEU A 418 -4.82 15.88 -10.85
N LEU A 419 -5.21 14.62 -10.99
CA LEU A 419 -6.11 13.96 -10.06
C LEU A 419 -5.30 13.51 -8.83
N SER A 420 -5.46 14.18 -7.69
CA SER A 420 -4.84 13.81 -6.40
C SER A 420 -5.80 14.19 -5.26
N PRO A 421 -6.69 13.24 -4.87
CA PRO A 421 -7.96 13.57 -4.23
C PRO A 421 -7.91 13.99 -2.77
N ALA A 422 -6.88 13.66 -2.00
CA ALA A 422 -6.76 13.82 -0.54
C ALA A 422 -7.80 13.01 0.28
N CYS A 423 -8.85 12.51 -0.34
CA CYS A 423 -9.99 11.87 0.29
C CYS A 423 -10.18 10.42 -0.18
N ALA A 424 -10.85 9.61 0.62
CA ALA A 424 -11.30 8.29 0.20
C ALA A 424 -12.32 8.43 -0.95
N SER A 425 -12.54 7.35 -1.71
CA SER A 425 -13.34 7.37 -2.94
C SER A 425 -14.76 6.84 -2.78
N PHE A 426 -15.12 6.37 -1.58
CA PHE A 426 -16.33 5.57 -1.34
C PHE A 426 -17.65 6.34 -1.41
N ASP A 427 -17.59 7.64 -1.67
CA ASP A 427 -18.77 8.50 -1.88
C ASP A 427 -19.32 8.42 -3.31
N LEU A 428 -18.44 8.40 -4.32
CA LEU A 428 -18.82 8.35 -5.74
C LEU A 428 -18.34 7.08 -6.46
N PHE A 429 -17.38 6.35 -5.89
CA PHE A 429 -16.72 5.23 -6.57
C PHE A 429 -16.60 4.03 -5.63
N ARG A 430 -16.51 2.82 -6.18
CA ARG A 430 -16.34 1.58 -5.42
C ARG A 430 -15.03 1.54 -4.62
N ASN A 431 -13.97 2.07 -5.19
CA ASN A 431 -12.63 2.14 -4.60
C ASN A 431 -11.79 3.17 -5.37
N TYR A 432 -10.53 3.38 -4.97
CA TYR A 432 -9.64 4.33 -5.64
C TYR A 432 -9.22 3.86 -7.04
N GLU A 433 -9.16 2.58 -7.31
CA GLU A 433 -8.91 2.01 -8.62
C GLU A 433 -10.02 2.41 -9.59
N ASP A 434 -11.26 2.20 -9.20
CA ASP A 434 -12.44 2.58 -9.98
C ASP A 434 -12.45 4.08 -10.30
N ARG A 435 -12.20 4.94 -9.31
CA ARG A 435 -12.03 6.39 -9.52
C ARG A 435 -10.92 6.69 -10.54
N GLY A 436 -9.79 6.03 -10.41
CA GLY A 436 -8.65 6.22 -11.29
C GLY A 436 -8.89 5.74 -12.72
N GLU A 437 -9.60 4.62 -12.90
CA GLU A 437 -9.97 4.11 -14.23
C GLU A 437 -11.03 4.98 -14.90
N GLN A 438 -12.03 5.48 -14.17
CA GLN A 438 -13.01 6.41 -14.72
C GLN A 438 -12.35 7.72 -15.13
N PHE A 439 -11.44 8.28 -14.32
CA PHE A 439 -10.64 9.44 -14.70
C PHE A 439 -9.83 9.17 -15.98
N ARG A 440 -9.11 8.03 -16.04
CA ARG A 440 -8.34 7.63 -17.23
C ARG A 440 -9.24 7.53 -18.46
N GLY A 441 -10.40 6.88 -18.33
CA GLY A 441 -11.38 6.73 -19.40
C GLY A 441 -11.88 8.07 -19.92
N ALA A 442 -12.22 9.00 -19.02
CA ALA A 442 -12.68 10.33 -19.34
C ALA A 442 -11.59 11.14 -20.08
N VAL A 443 -10.33 11.08 -19.60
CA VAL A 443 -9.19 11.76 -20.23
C VAL A 443 -8.94 11.24 -21.66
N LEU A 444 -8.93 9.92 -21.86
CA LEU A 444 -8.72 9.32 -23.17
C LEU A 444 -9.91 9.54 -24.11
N GLY A 445 -11.09 9.81 -23.56
CA GLY A 445 -12.29 10.19 -24.30
C GLY A 445 -12.37 11.67 -24.70
N LEU A 446 -11.46 12.53 -24.25
CA LEU A 446 -11.45 13.93 -24.66
C LEU A 446 -11.26 14.04 -26.18
N GLY A 447 -12.17 14.78 -26.83
CA GLY A 447 -12.14 14.96 -28.30
C GLY A 447 -12.81 13.84 -29.11
N VAL A 448 -13.34 12.80 -28.48
CA VAL A 448 -14.17 11.79 -29.16
C VAL A 448 -15.63 12.27 -29.15
N PRO A 449 -16.34 12.36 -30.30
CA PRO A 449 -17.76 12.73 -30.33
C PRO A 449 -18.60 11.81 -29.44
N GLU A 450 -19.61 12.38 -28.78
CA GLU A 450 -20.45 11.71 -27.77
C GLU A 450 -21.07 10.39 -28.25
N ALA A 451 -21.48 10.33 -29.52
CA ALA A 451 -22.02 9.13 -30.17
C ALA A 451 -21.02 7.94 -30.21
N ARG A 452 -19.70 8.18 -30.27
CA ARG A 452 -18.67 7.13 -30.21
C ARG A 452 -18.26 6.77 -28.77
N ARG A 453 -18.54 7.63 -27.78
CA ARG A 453 -18.23 7.34 -26.36
C ARG A 453 -19.11 6.22 -25.82
N VAL A 454 -20.38 6.16 -26.24
CA VAL A 454 -21.33 5.11 -25.84
C VAL A 454 -20.89 3.75 -26.38
N GLU A 455 -20.53 3.63 -27.68
CA GLU A 455 -20.06 2.37 -28.27
C GLU A 455 -18.77 1.81 -27.60
N VAL A 456 -17.85 2.69 -27.20
CA VAL A 456 -16.61 2.28 -26.52
C VAL A 456 -16.88 1.82 -25.09
N SER A 457 -17.85 2.42 -24.40
CA SER A 457 -18.25 2.02 -23.05
C SER A 457 -18.99 0.67 -23.07
N GLU A 458 -19.87 0.45 -24.02
CA GLU A 458 -20.61 -0.81 -24.18
C GLU A 458 -19.68 -1.98 -24.54
N ARG A 459 -18.74 -1.80 -25.48
CA ARG A 459 -17.72 -2.81 -25.79
C ARG A 459 -16.80 -3.15 -24.62
N ARG A 460 -16.49 -2.17 -23.74
CA ARG A 460 -15.70 -2.42 -22.52
C ARG A 460 -16.47 -3.22 -21.48
N VAL A 461 -17.75 -2.97 -21.33
CA VAL A 461 -18.63 -3.76 -20.44
C VAL A 461 -18.74 -5.19 -20.94
N GLU A 462 -18.92 -5.41 -22.25
CA GLU A 462 -18.95 -6.75 -22.83
C GLU A 462 -17.63 -7.52 -22.70
N VAL A 463 -16.47 -6.88 -22.91
CA VAL A 463 -15.15 -7.47 -22.72
C VAL A 463 -14.89 -7.80 -21.24
N SER A 464 -15.27 -6.90 -20.33
CA SER A 464 -15.15 -7.16 -18.89
C SER A 464 -16.04 -8.31 -18.43
N GLN A 465 -17.25 -8.43 -18.99
CA GLN A 465 -18.16 -9.54 -18.69
C GLN A 465 -17.73 -10.89 -19.31
N ARG A 466 -16.97 -10.86 -20.40
CA ARG A 466 -16.37 -12.09 -20.97
C ARG A 466 -15.16 -12.58 -20.16
N LEU A 467 -14.31 -11.65 -19.67
CA LEU A 467 -13.15 -11.99 -18.84
C LEU A 467 -13.52 -12.44 -17.41
N THR A 468 -14.76 -12.22 -16.98
CA THR A 468 -15.28 -12.75 -15.70
C THR A 468 -16.03 -14.06 -15.84
N LYS A 469 -16.17 -14.61 -17.07
CA LYS A 469 -16.82 -15.91 -17.36
C LYS A 469 -15.85 -17.00 -17.82
N GLU A 470 -14.56 -16.70 -18.00
CA GLU A 470 -13.45 -17.62 -18.15
C GLU A 470 -12.61 -17.66 -16.85
#